data_aa8f4402d8aebd5d96bc7c691d0335b0
#
_entry.id   aa8f4402d8aebd5d96bc7c691d0335b0
#
_cell.length_a   1.000
_cell.length_b   1.000
_cell.length_c   1.000
_cell.angle_alpha   90.00
_cell.angle_beta   90.00
_cell.angle_gamma   90.00
#
_symmetry.space_group_name_H-M   'P 1'
#
loop_
_entity.id
_entity.type
_entity.pdbx_description
1 polymer ?
#
loop_
_entity_poly.entity_id
_entity_poly.type
_entity_poly.pdbx_seq_one_letter_code
_entity_poly.pdbx_strand_id
1 'polypeptide(L)'
;MLQFIAKRLLGLLPTLVIVGLLVFLFVHLLPGDPARLAAGPDANPETVELVRRDLGLDRPLPEQFVRFVGGVFHWDFGKSLRTKRPVSEEIGDRFMPTLWLTVWSMAWSVVLGMTIGIVSAVWRNRWPDRLGMTLAVSGISFPAFALGMVLMQVFSVQLGWLPTVGNDTWRHYILPSLTLGAAVAAIMARFTRSSFVDILGEDYIRTARAKGLGEDRVVVKHGLRNALIPVVTMMGLQFGFLLGGSIVVEVVFNWPGMGRLLIDAVDMRDYPVIQALVLLFSLEFILINLIVDVLYGLINPTIRYR
;
A
#
# COMPACT_ATOMS: atom_id res chain seq x y z
N MET A 1 10.27 -17.46 18.40
CA MET A 1 10.40 -16.58 17.22
C MET A 1 10.51 -17.35 15.91
N LEU A 2 11.51 -18.23 15.72
CA LEU A 2 11.66 -18.96 14.45
C LEU A 2 10.41 -19.82 14.10
N GLN A 3 9.87 -20.55 15.08
CA GLN A 3 8.64 -21.33 14.90
C GLN A 3 7.41 -20.46 14.59
N PHE A 4 7.30 -19.28 15.18
CA PHE A 4 6.25 -18.32 14.87
C PHE A 4 6.34 -17.83 13.43
N ILE A 5 7.54 -17.41 13.00
CA ILE A 5 7.79 -16.96 11.62
C ILE A 5 7.51 -18.12 10.64
N ALA A 6 7.99 -19.33 10.94
CA ALA A 6 7.74 -20.49 10.09
C ALA A 6 6.24 -20.82 9.95
N LYS A 7 5.48 -20.82 11.06
CA LYS A 7 4.01 -21.00 11.02
C LYS A 7 3.33 -19.93 10.19
N ARG A 8 3.75 -18.66 10.31
CA ARG A 8 3.20 -17.56 9.52
C ARG A 8 3.52 -17.74 8.04
N LEU A 9 4.77 -18.04 7.69
CA LEU A 9 5.16 -18.29 6.30
C LEU A 9 4.39 -19.46 5.69
N LEU A 10 4.24 -20.56 6.42
CA LEU A 10 3.44 -21.71 5.97
C LEU A 10 1.96 -21.34 5.79
N GLY A 11 1.41 -20.48 6.66
CA GLY A 11 0.04 -19.97 6.54
C GLY A 11 -0.18 -19.07 5.33
N LEU A 12 0.88 -18.43 4.80
CA LEU A 12 0.79 -17.57 3.61
C LEU A 12 0.79 -18.36 2.29
N LEU A 13 1.35 -19.59 2.30
CA LEU A 13 1.42 -20.44 1.09
C LEU A 13 0.03 -20.70 0.45
N PRO A 14 -1.02 -21.10 1.20
CA PRO A 14 -2.35 -21.25 0.63
C PRO A 14 -2.88 -19.96 0.01
N THR A 15 -2.65 -18.81 0.65
CA THR A 15 -3.07 -17.51 0.14
C THR A 15 -2.37 -17.18 -1.17
N LEU A 16 -1.05 -17.39 -1.27
CA LEU A 16 -0.29 -17.18 -2.49
C LEU A 16 -0.75 -18.10 -3.62
N VAL A 17 -1.03 -19.36 -3.32
CA VAL A 17 -1.55 -20.31 -4.32
C VAL A 17 -2.93 -19.88 -4.82
N ILE A 18 -3.83 -19.49 -3.91
CA ILE A 18 -5.18 -19.03 -4.28
C ILE A 18 -5.10 -17.75 -5.12
N VAL A 19 -4.30 -16.78 -4.71
CA VAL A 19 -4.11 -15.53 -5.47
C VAL A 19 -3.50 -15.83 -6.84
N GLY A 20 -2.45 -16.67 -6.90
CA GLY A 20 -1.83 -17.06 -8.16
C GLY A 20 -2.83 -17.76 -9.10
N LEU A 21 -3.68 -18.65 -8.55
CA LEU A 21 -4.73 -19.33 -9.32
C LEU A 21 -5.79 -18.33 -9.81
N LEU A 22 -6.25 -17.43 -8.96
CA LEU A 22 -7.24 -16.41 -9.35
C LEU A 22 -6.69 -15.48 -10.43
N VAL A 23 -5.46 -15.01 -10.29
CA VAL A 23 -4.80 -14.15 -11.27
C VAL A 23 -4.60 -14.88 -12.60
N PHE A 24 -4.21 -16.15 -12.56
CA PHE A 24 -4.10 -17.00 -13.74
C PHE A 24 -5.45 -17.18 -14.44
N LEU A 25 -6.49 -17.55 -13.69
CA LEU A 25 -7.83 -17.76 -14.23
C LEU A 25 -8.46 -16.47 -14.76
N PHE A 26 -8.15 -15.31 -14.14
CA PHE A 26 -8.68 -14.02 -14.55
C PHE A 26 -8.42 -13.73 -16.02
N VAL A 27 -7.22 -14.00 -16.52
CA VAL A 27 -6.88 -13.83 -17.95
C VAL A 27 -7.71 -14.72 -18.86
N HIS A 28 -8.03 -15.94 -18.41
CA HIS A 28 -8.82 -16.88 -19.20
C HIS A 28 -10.33 -16.59 -19.17
N LEU A 29 -10.79 -15.82 -18.18
CA LEU A 29 -12.18 -15.40 -18.05
C LEU A 29 -12.49 -14.08 -18.76
N LEU A 30 -11.46 -13.30 -19.11
CA LEU A 30 -11.65 -12.04 -19.84
C LEU A 30 -12.11 -12.29 -21.29
N PRO A 31 -13.05 -11.48 -21.79
CA PRO A 31 -13.47 -11.57 -23.17
C PRO A 31 -12.35 -11.15 -24.11
N GLY A 32 -11.95 -12.07 -24.99
CA GLY A 32 -10.90 -11.86 -26.00
C GLY A 32 -9.93 -13.04 -26.05
N ASP A 33 -9.29 -13.17 -27.22
CA ASP A 33 -8.25 -14.17 -27.42
C ASP A 33 -6.87 -13.53 -27.19
N PRO A 34 -6.12 -13.92 -26.13
CA PRO A 34 -4.81 -13.37 -25.84
C PRO A 34 -3.82 -13.50 -27.00
N ALA A 35 -3.90 -14.61 -27.76
CA ALA A 35 -3.05 -14.81 -28.93
C ALA A 35 -3.34 -13.81 -30.04
N ARG A 36 -4.62 -13.51 -30.28
CA ARG A 36 -5.02 -12.51 -31.26
C ARG A 36 -4.62 -11.09 -30.86
N LEU A 37 -4.74 -10.76 -29.58
CA LEU A 37 -4.29 -9.46 -29.06
C LEU A 37 -2.77 -9.29 -29.18
N ALA A 38 -2.01 -10.35 -28.92
CA ALA A 38 -0.55 -10.35 -29.04
C ALA A 38 -0.07 -10.29 -30.51
N ALA A 39 -0.81 -10.95 -31.42
CA ALA A 39 -0.51 -10.96 -32.85
C ALA A 39 -0.85 -9.63 -33.54
N GLY A 40 -1.81 -8.86 -33.00
CA GLY A 40 -2.27 -7.59 -33.54
C GLY A 40 -3.58 -7.70 -34.36
N PRO A 41 -4.26 -6.56 -34.59
CA PRO A 41 -5.58 -6.53 -35.21
C PRO A 41 -5.59 -7.08 -36.65
N ASP A 42 -4.51 -6.86 -37.40
CA ASP A 42 -4.39 -7.22 -38.81
C ASP A 42 -3.70 -8.59 -39.04
N ALA A 43 -3.42 -9.35 -37.97
CA ALA A 43 -2.74 -10.62 -38.07
C ALA A 43 -3.63 -11.67 -38.77
N ASN A 44 -3.03 -12.40 -39.69
CA ASN A 44 -3.69 -13.54 -40.33
C ASN A 44 -3.86 -14.72 -39.35
N PRO A 45 -4.77 -15.68 -39.61
CA PRO A 45 -5.01 -16.81 -38.74
C PRO A 45 -3.76 -17.65 -38.41
N GLU A 46 -2.85 -17.78 -39.36
CA GLU A 46 -1.60 -18.53 -39.19
C GLU A 46 -0.68 -17.84 -38.21
N THR A 47 -0.55 -16.51 -38.24
CA THR A 47 0.23 -15.74 -37.28
C THR A 47 -0.36 -15.84 -35.90
N VAL A 48 -1.70 -15.79 -35.76
CA VAL A 48 -2.36 -15.96 -34.44
C VAL A 48 -2.08 -17.33 -33.87
N GLU A 49 -2.09 -18.37 -34.70
CA GLU A 49 -1.82 -19.74 -34.24
C GLU A 49 -0.35 -19.95 -33.84
N LEU A 50 0.60 -19.33 -34.53
CA LEU A 50 2.00 -19.29 -34.13
C LEU A 50 2.18 -18.62 -32.77
N VAL A 51 1.59 -17.43 -32.59
CA VAL A 51 1.63 -16.71 -31.31
C VAL A 51 0.95 -17.51 -30.20
N ARG A 52 -0.15 -18.23 -30.48
CA ARG A 52 -0.81 -19.11 -29.51
C ARG A 52 0.14 -20.19 -29.00
N ARG A 53 0.90 -20.82 -29.88
CA ARG A 53 1.91 -21.83 -29.52
C ARG A 53 3.10 -21.24 -28.77
N ASP A 54 3.59 -20.09 -29.20
CA ASP A 54 4.69 -19.39 -28.53
C ASP A 54 4.33 -19.00 -27.08
N LEU A 55 3.10 -18.56 -26.87
CA LEU A 55 2.58 -18.24 -25.54
C LEU A 55 2.16 -19.50 -24.75
N GLY A 56 2.15 -20.67 -25.38
CA GLY A 56 1.74 -21.94 -24.79
C GLY A 56 0.25 -22.03 -24.43
N LEU A 57 -0.57 -21.22 -25.10
CA LEU A 57 -2.03 -21.16 -24.88
C LEU A 57 -2.77 -22.35 -25.55
N ASP A 58 -2.08 -23.13 -26.36
CA ASP A 58 -2.53 -24.39 -26.94
C ASP A 58 -2.51 -25.59 -25.97
N ARG A 59 -1.84 -25.43 -24.82
CA ARG A 59 -1.65 -26.48 -23.82
C ARG A 59 -2.84 -26.58 -22.86
N PRO A 60 -3.02 -27.72 -22.17
CA PRO A 60 -4.01 -27.85 -21.11
C PRO A 60 -3.80 -26.83 -19.99
N LEU A 61 -4.88 -26.28 -19.41
CA LEU A 61 -4.84 -25.26 -18.35
C LEU A 61 -3.92 -25.62 -17.18
N PRO A 62 -3.87 -26.88 -16.67
CA PRO A 62 -2.95 -27.24 -15.59
C PRO A 62 -1.48 -27.05 -15.98
N GLU A 63 -1.10 -27.35 -17.23
CA GLU A 63 0.27 -27.16 -17.71
C GLU A 63 0.62 -25.68 -17.86
N GLN A 64 -0.31 -24.87 -18.36
CA GLN A 64 -0.15 -23.41 -18.41
C GLN A 64 0.04 -22.83 -17.01
N PHE A 65 -0.74 -23.30 -16.01
CA PHE A 65 -0.61 -22.85 -14.63
C PHE A 65 0.75 -23.20 -14.03
N VAL A 66 1.23 -24.44 -14.21
CA VAL A 66 2.56 -24.87 -13.73
C VAL A 66 3.66 -24.01 -14.36
N ARG A 67 3.57 -23.69 -15.64
CA ARG A 67 4.49 -22.79 -16.32
C ARG A 67 4.47 -21.38 -15.74
N PHE A 68 3.27 -20.85 -15.55
CA PHE A 68 3.06 -19.53 -14.96
C PHE A 68 3.69 -19.45 -13.56
N VAL A 69 3.42 -20.43 -12.69
CA VAL A 69 4.03 -20.51 -11.35
C VAL A 69 5.55 -20.65 -11.44
N GLY A 70 6.05 -21.48 -12.35
CA GLY A 70 7.47 -21.64 -12.61
C GLY A 70 8.13 -20.31 -13.02
N GLY A 71 7.50 -19.56 -13.94
CA GLY A 71 7.95 -18.23 -14.34
C GLY A 71 8.04 -17.25 -13.17
N VAL A 72 7.01 -17.23 -12.31
CA VAL A 72 6.98 -16.36 -11.12
C VAL A 72 8.19 -16.60 -10.21
N PHE A 73 8.58 -17.85 -9.97
CA PHE A 73 9.76 -18.18 -9.16
C PHE A 73 11.09 -17.74 -9.77
N HIS A 74 11.13 -17.57 -11.09
CA HIS A 74 12.33 -17.11 -11.82
C HIS A 74 12.28 -15.64 -12.20
N TRP A 75 11.28 -14.88 -11.70
CA TRP A 75 11.02 -13.49 -12.11
C TRP A 75 10.80 -13.31 -13.60
N ASP A 76 10.37 -14.36 -14.28
CA ASP A 76 9.99 -14.34 -15.68
C ASP A 76 8.46 -14.30 -15.80
N PHE A 77 7.95 -13.11 -15.99
CA PHE A 77 6.52 -12.83 -16.22
C PHE A 77 6.18 -12.75 -17.73
N GLY A 78 7.12 -13.12 -18.58
CA GLY A 78 6.99 -12.99 -20.03
C GLY A 78 7.25 -11.56 -20.52
N LYS A 79 6.71 -11.26 -21.70
CA LYS A 79 6.85 -9.95 -22.36
C LYS A 79 5.52 -9.24 -22.42
N SER A 80 5.54 -7.93 -22.24
CA SER A 80 4.39 -7.06 -22.52
C SER A 80 3.90 -7.27 -23.95
N LEU A 81 2.60 -7.43 -24.12
CA LEU A 81 1.99 -7.58 -25.44
C LEU A 81 2.14 -6.31 -26.29
N ARG A 82 2.26 -5.19 -25.63
CA ARG A 82 2.32 -3.86 -26.24
C ARG A 82 3.75 -3.41 -26.52
N THR A 83 4.58 -3.30 -25.47
CA THR A 83 5.93 -2.75 -25.58
C THR A 83 6.94 -3.76 -26.07
N LYS A 84 6.61 -5.07 -26.00
CA LYS A 84 7.48 -6.21 -26.28
C LYS A 84 8.70 -6.31 -25.35
N ARG A 85 8.79 -5.44 -24.33
CA ARG A 85 9.83 -5.50 -23.29
C ARG A 85 9.51 -6.60 -22.26
N PRO A 86 10.52 -7.13 -21.58
CA PRO A 86 10.29 -7.99 -20.40
C PRO A 86 9.46 -7.27 -19.35
N VAL A 87 8.43 -7.94 -18.83
CA VAL A 87 7.54 -7.37 -17.81
C VAL A 87 8.30 -7.05 -16.52
N SER A 88 9.30 -7.87 -16.17
CA SER A 88 10.16 -7.63 -15.01
C SER A 88 10.93 -6.30 -15.08
N GLU A 89 11.37 -5.87 -16.27
CA GLU A 89 12.01 -4.58 -16.48
C GLU A 89 11.03 -3.42 -16.30
N GLU A 90 9.84 -3.51 -16.89
CA GLU A 90 8.81 -2.47 -16.76
C GLU A 90 8.36 -2.26 -15.30
N ILE A 91 8.25 -3.35 -14.56
CA ILE A 91 7.97 -3.30 -13.12
C ILE A 91 9.15 -2.69 -12.37
N GLY A 92 10.39 -3.12 -12.68
CA GLY A 92 11.60 -2.61 -12.05
C GLY A 92 11.75 -1.09 -12.16
N ASP A 93 11.48 -0.55 -13.35
CA ASP A 93 11.52 0.90 -13.61
C ASP A 93 10.51 1.69 -12.75
N ARG A 94 9.40 1.07 -12.33
CA ARG A 94 8.28 1.72 -11.65
C ARG A 94 8.12 1.38 -10.17
N PHE A 95 8.84 0.37 -9.72
CA PHE A 95 8.78 -0.09 -8.32
C PHE A 95 9.26 1.00 -7.34
N MET A 96 10.44 1.56 -7.57
CA MET A 96 11.01 2.58 -6.68
C MET A 96 10.19 3.86 -6.58
N PRO A 97 9.64 4.42 -7.67
CA PRO A 97 8.72 5.55 -7.57
C PRO A 97 7.51 5.30 -6.66
N THR A 98 6.83 4.13 -6.79
CA THR A 98 5.71 3.76 -5.92
C THR A 98 6.15 3.56 -4.48
N LEU A 99 7.26 2.87 -4.25
CA LEU A 99 7.78 2.61 -2.91
C LEU A 99 8.11 3.92 -2.18
N TRP A 100 8.85 4.83 -2.80
CA TRP A 100 9.19 6.11 -2.20
C TRP A 100 7.97 6.99 -1.95
N LEU A 101 7.00 7.01 -2.87
CA LEU A 101 5.74 7.72 -2.66
C LEU A 101 5.02 7.19 -1.41
N THR A 102 4.93 5.86 -1.27
CA THR A 102 4.29 5.21 -0.12
C THR A 102 5.03 5.50 1.19
N VAL A 103 6.38 5.42 1.18
CA VAL A 103 7.21 5.71 2.35
C VAL A 103 7.05 7.16 2.81
N TRP A 104 7.11 8.13 1.91
CA TRP A 104 6.91 9.54 2.24
C TRP A 104 5.49 9.80 2.76
N SER A 105 4.47 9.21 2.11
CA SER A 105 3.08 9.31 2.55
C SER A 105 2.90 8.76 3.96
N MET A 106 3.50 7.62 4.26
CA MET A 106 3.44 7.01 5.57
C MET A 106 4.19 7.83 6.64
N ALA A 107 5.39 8.30 6.32
CA ALA A 107 6.22 9.04 7.26
C ALA A 107 5.51 10.28 7.83
N TRP A 108 5.03 11.16 6.95
CA TRP A 108 4.34 12.36 7.42
C TRP A 108 2.96 12.06 8.04
N SER A 109 2.23 11.05 7.51
CA SER A 109 0.93 10.65 8.05
C SER A 109 1.03 10.16 9.49
N VAL A 110 2.07 9.38 9.79
CA VAL A 110 2.34 8.90 11.15
C VAL A 110 2.69 10.07 12.06
N VAL A 111 3.63 10.92 11.64
CA VAL A 111 4.07 12.07 12.46
C VAL A 111 2.90 13.00 12.75
N LEU A 112 2.16 13.41 11.71
CA LEU A 112 1.03 14.32 11.88
C LEU A 112 -0.13 13.66 12.63
N GLY A 113 -0.49 12.43 12.24
CA GLY A 113 -1.59 11.70 12.87
C GLY A 113 -1.33 11.43 14.35
N MET A 114 -0.14 10.97 14.70
CA MET A 114 0.24 10.78 16.11
C MET A 114 0.24 12.09 16.90
N THR A 115 0.80 13.16 16.33
CA THR A 115 0.83 14.47 16.99
C THR A 115 -0.58 14.96 17.29
N ILE A 116 -1.47 14.94 16.29
CA ILE A 116 -2.88 15.31 16.45
C ILE A 116 -3.55 14.41 17.49
N GLY A 117 -3.34 13.09 17.42
CA GLY A 117 -3.93 12.12 18.33
C GLY A 117 -3.49 12.32 19.78
N ILE A 118 -2.19 12.52 20.03
CA ILE A 118 -1.65 12.78 21.38
C ILE A 118 -2.20 14.10 21.92
N VAL A 119 -2.13 15.17 21.14
CA VAL A 119 -2.66 16.49 21.54
C VAL A 119 -4.15 16.37 21.88
N SER A 120 -4.93 15.70 21.04
CA SER A 120 -6.35 15.48 21.29
C SER A 120 -6.63 14.65 22.55
N ALA A 121 -5.81 13.66 22.85
CA ALA A 121 -5.96 12.84 24.06
C ALA A 121 -5.62 13.62 25.35
N VAL A 122 -4.52 14.38 25.34
CA VAL A 122 -4.08 15.20 26.50
C VAL A 122 -5.11 16.30 26.82
N TRP A 123 -5.65 16.95 25.77
CA TRP A 123 -6.69 17.97 25.95
C TRP A 123 -8.10 17.45 25.64
N ARG A 124 -8.38 16.22 26.09
CA ARG A 124 -9.65 15.54 25.86
C ARG A 124 -10.87 16.44 26.19
N ASN A 125 -11.84 16.47 25.27
CA ASN A 125 -13.09 17.26 25.34
C ASN A 125 -12.90 18.79 25.32
N ARG A 126 -11.64 19.29 25.13
CA ARG A 126 -11.34 20.71 24.95
C ARG A 126 -11.26 21.06 23.46
N TRP A 127 -11.06 22.35 23.15
CA TRP A 127 -11.03 22.84 21.77
C TRP A 127 -9.96 22.17 20.87
N PRO A 128 -8.71 21.83 21.35
CA PRO A 128 -7.74 21.15 20.49
C PRO A 128 -8.19 19.76 20.09
N ASP A 129 -8.86 19.02 21.01
CA ASP A 129 -9.43 17.72 20.70
C ASP A 129 -10.55 17.82 19.64
N ARG A 130 -11.47 18.77 19.82
CA ARG A 130 -12.57 18.97 18.86
C ARG A 130 -12.03 19.34 17.49
N LEU A 131 -11.09 20.28 17.40
CA LEU A 131 -10.48 20.68 16.14
C LEU A 131 -9.73 19.54 15.48
N GLY A 132 -8.85 18.85 16.23
CA GLY A 132 -8.06 17.72 15.72
C GLY A 132 -8.94 16.59 15.19
N MET A 133 -10.00 16.23 15.91
CA MET A 133 -10.92 15.17 15.47
C MET A 133 -11.82 15.60 14.31
N THR A 134 -12.22 16.87 14.24
CA THR A 134 -12.95 17.39 13.09
C THR A 134 -12.09 17.34 11.82
N LEU A 135 -10.82 17.77 11.92
CA LEU A 135 -9.89 17.69 10.81
C LEU A 135 -9.64 16.22 10.39
N ALA A 136 -9.50 15.31 11.35
CA ALA A 136 -9.34 13.89 11.07
C ALA A 136 -10.57 13.30 10.36
N VAL A 137 -11.78 13.60 10.80
CA VAL A 137 -13.02 13.14 10.13
C VAL A 137 -13.12 13.72 8.72
N SER A 138 -12.83 15.00 8.54
CA SER A 138 -12.81 15.64 7.23
C SER A 138 -11.80 14.98 6.28
N GLY A 139 -10.61 14.62 6.76
CA GLY A 139 -9.59 13.95 5.96
C GLY A 139 -10.00 12.56 5.44
N ILE A 140 -10.83 11.83 6.18
CA ILE A 140 -11.35 10.52 5.74
C ILE A 140 -12.52 10.69 4.77
N SER A 141 -13.35 11.72 4.98
CA SER A 141 -14.57 11.94 4.20
C SER A 141 -14.28 12.44 2.79
N PHE A 142 -13.10 12.98 2.53
CA PHE A 142 -12.74 13.55 1.25
C PHE A 142 -12.13 12.47 0.34
N PRO A 143 -12.69 12.21 -0.86
CA PRO A 143 -12.09 11.25 -1.79
C PRO A 143 -10.67 11.67 -2.20
N ALA A 144 -9.72 10.74 -2.17
CA ALA A 144 -8.31 11.04 -2.45
C ALA A 144 -8.09 11.73 -3.82
N PHE A 145 -8.79 11.27 -4.87
CA PHE A 145 -8.67 11.89 -6.19
C PHE A 145 -9.13 13.36 -6.19
N ALA A 146 -10.22 13.67 -5.50
CA ALA A 146 -10.74 15.03 -5.40
C ALA A 146 -9.79 15.94 -4.60
N LEU A 147 -9.24 15.42 -3.48
CA LEU A 147 -8.21 16.12 -2.71
C LEU A 147 -6.98 16.40 -3.58
N GLY A 148 -6.50 15.42 -4.33
CA GLY A 148 -5.37 15.58 -5.24
C GLY A 148 -5.60 16.66 -6.28
N MET A 149 -6.76 16.66 -6.93
CA MET A 149 -7.12 17.69 -7.91
C MET A 149 -7.18 19.09 -7.29
N VAL A 150 -7.78 19.23 -6.10
CA VAL A 150 -7.84 20.52 -5.40
C VAL A 150 -6.45 21.01 -5.02
N LEU A 151 -5.60 20.13 -4.44
CA LEU A 151 -4.23 20.49 -4.09
C LEU A 151 -3.41 20.89 -5.31
N MET A 152 -3.55 20.16 -6.42
CA MET A 152 -2.89 20.49 -7.70
C MET A 152 -3.37 21.85 -8.22
N GLN A 153 -4.68 22.08 -8.23
CA GLN A 153 -5.27 23.34 -8.71
C GLN A 153 -4.74 24.55 -7.90
N VAL A 154 -4.71 24.42 -6.57
CA VAL A 154 -4.28 25.52 -5.70
C VAL A 154 -2.77 25.71 -5.74
N PHE A 155 -2.00 24.68 -5.42
CA PHE A 155 -0.56 24.80 -5.19
C PHE A 155 0.30 24.76 -6.46
N SER A 156 -0.17 24.08 -7.51
CA SER A 156 0.59 24.02 -8.76
C SER A 156 0.11 25.05 -9.76
N VAL A 157 -1.21 25.13 -10.00
CA VAL A 157 -1.75 25.99 -11.07
C VAL A 157 -1.90 27.43 -10.63
N GLN A 158 -2.55 27.71 -9.49
CA GLN A 158 -2.83 29.07 -9.04
C GLN A 158 -1.60 29.75 -8.39
N LEU A 159 -0.91 29.04 -7.50
CA LEU A 159 0.22 29.60 -6.75
C LEU A 159 1.57 29.35 -7.41
N GLY A 160 1.70 28.34 -8.29
CA GLY A 160 2.96 28.00 -8.94
C GLY A 160 4.07 27.52 -7.99
N TRP A 161 3.71 27.07 -6.77
CA TRP A 161 4.70 26.70 -5.75
C TRP A 161 5.29 25.31 -5.96
N LEU A 162 4.48 24.38 -6.44
CA LEU A 162 4.82 22.96 -6.57
C LEU A 162 4.57 22.48 -8.01
N PRO A 163 5.36 21.51 -8.49
CA PRO A 163 5.17 20.95 -9.82
C PRO A 163 3.89 20.11 -9.89
N THR A 164 3.31 20.03 -11.08
CA THR A 164 2.06 19.30 -11.34
C THR A 164 2.30 17.82 -11.58
N VAL A 165 3.36 17.48 -12.36
CA VAL A 165 3.64 16.11 -12.83
C VAL A 165 5.14 15.85 -12.80
N GLY A 166 5.53 14.56 -12.79
CA GLY A 166 6.92 14.12 -12.76
C GLY A 166 7.36 13.59 -11.40
N ASN A 167 8.60 13.12 -11.29
CA ASN A 167 9.20 12.58 -10.07
C ASN A 167 10.69 12.94 -9.90
N ASP A 168 11.18 13.93 -10.66
CA ASP A 168 12.61 14.25 -10.75
C ASP A 168 13.19 14.89 -9.49
N THR A 169 12.36 15.58 -8.70
CA THR A 169 12.79 16.28 -7.50
C THR A 169 11.89 15.97 -6.32
N TRP A 170 12.38 16.21 -5.10
CA TRP A 170 11.61 16.01 -3.86
C TRP A 170 10.30 16.83 -3.83
N ARG A 171 10.22 17.95 -4.57
CA ARG A 171 9.00 18.78 -4.65
C ARG A 171 7.84 18.04 -5.32
N HIS A 172 8.13 17.14 -6.27
CA HIS A 172 7.12 16.34 -6.94
C HIS A 172 6.42 15.35 -5.98
N TYR A 173 7.09 14.95 -4.89
CA TYR A 173 6.52 14.03 -3.90
C TYR A 173 5.51 14.70 -2.96
N ILE A 174 5.54 16.04 -2.79
CA ILE A 174 4.75 16.74 -1.78
C ILE A 174 3.25 16.52 -1.99
N LEU A 175 2.71 16.96 -3.14
CA LEU A 175 1.27 16.87 -3.37
C LEU A 175 0.75 15.42 -3.46
N PRO A 176 1.39 14.51 -4.21
CA PRO A 176 0.96 13.11 -4.24
C PRO A 176 1.02 12.45 -2.85
N SER A 177 2.09 12.67 -2.08
CA SER A 177 2.19 12.09 -0.74
C SER A 177 1.17 12.66 0.23
N LEU A 178 0.91 13.97 0.19
CA LEU A 178 -0.14 14.60 1.00
C LEU A 178 -1.52 14.01 0.66
N THR A 179 -1.79 13.84 -0.62
CA THR A 179 -3.04 13.26 -1.09
C THR A 179 -3.21 11.81 -0.62
N LEU A 180 -2.18 10.99 -0.83
CA LEU A 180 -2.20 9.57 -0.49
C LEU A 180 -2.27 9.34 1.02
N GLY A 181 -1.53 10.13 1.79
CA GLY A 181 -1.42 9.96 3.24
C GLY A 181 -2.53 10.62 4.06
N ALA A 182 -3.36 11.50 3.49
CA ALA A 182 -4.35 12.27 4.25
C ALA A 182 -5.33 11.40 5.04
N ALA A 183 -5.90 10.38 4.40
CA ALA A 183 -6.81 9.44 5.06
C ALA A 183 -6.10 8.63 6.15
N VAL A 184 -4.85 8.22 5.88
CA VAL A 184 -4.02 7.48 6.85
C VAL A 184 -3.69 8.35 8.06
N ALA A 185 -3.31 9.61 7.87
CA ALA A 185 -3.05 10.55 8.96
C ALA A 185 -4.30 10.72 9.84
N ALA A 186 -5.46 10.80 9.24
CA ALA A 186 -6.73 10.91 9.93
C ALA A 186 -7.09 9.65 10.75
N ILE A 187 -6.87 8.46 10.18
CA ILE A 187 -7.05 7.18 10.88
C ILE A 187 -6.06 7.08 12.04
N MET A 188 -4.78 7.41 11.80
CA MET A 188 -3.74 7.41 12.82
C MET A 188 -4.05 8.38 13.95
N ALA A 189 -4.56 9.58 13.66
CA ALA A 189 -4.95 10.56 14.68
C ALA A 189 -6.04 10.01 15.60
N ARG A 190 -7.12 9.46 15.04
CA ARG A 190 -8.22 8.89 15.83
C ARG A 190 -7.78 7.70 16.65
N PHE A 191 -7.01 6.81 16.04
CA PHE A 191 -6.54 5.59 16.70
C PHE A 191 -5.56 5.94 17.84
N THR A 192 -4.60 6.83 17.60
CA THR A 192 -3.66 7.30 18.60
C THR A 192 -4.37 7.98 19.74
N ARG A 193 -5.37 8.84 19.46
CA ARG A 193 -6.19 9.48 20.50
C ARG A 193 -6.88 8.45 21.38
N SER A 194 -7.54 7.46 20.78
CA SER A 194 -8.25 6.43 21.55
C SER A 194 -7.29 5.66 22.45
N SER A 195 -6.19 5.15 21.90
CA SER A 195 -5.18 4.41 22.64
C SER A 195 -4.55 5.22 23.78
N PHE A 196 -4.31 6.50 23.54
CA PHE A 196 -3.77 7.38 24.58
C PHE A 196 -4.78 7.68 25.69
N VAL A 197 -6.04 7.92 25.36
CA VAL A 197 -7.11 8.14 26.35
C VAL A 197 -7.24 6.94 27.27
N ASP A 198 -7.21 5.73 26.71
CA ASP A 198 -7.30 4.49 27.50
C ASP A 198 -6.09 4.37 28.46
N ILE A 199 -4.89 4.57 27.95
CA ILE A 199 -3.66 4.49 28.75
C ILE A 199 -3.58 5.57 29.82
N LEU A 200 -3.96 6.80 29.53
CA LEU A 200 -3.97 7.88 30.54
C LEU A 200 -4.96 7.65 31.67
N GLY A 201 -5.92 6.73 31.49
CA GLY A 201 -6.88 6.26 32.50
C GLY A 201 -6.35 5.15 33.43
N GLU A 202 -5.25 4.50 33.10
CA GLU A 202 -4.69 3.35 33.82
C GLU A 202 -4.16 3.71 35.23
N ASP A 203 -4.21 2.75 36.18
CA ASP A 203 -3.83 2.97 37.57
C ASP A 203 -2.35 3.30 37.74
N TYR A 204 -1.45 2.76 36.91
CA TYR A 204 -0.03 3.12 36.98
C TYR A 204 0.23 4.59 36.59
N ILE A 205 -0.58 5.17 35.72
CA ILE A 205 -0.54 6.60 35.35
C ILE A 205 -1.02 7.45 36.56
N ARG A 206 -2.09 7.02 37.25
CA ARG A 206 -2.56 7.68 38.47
C ARG A 206 -1.49 7.64 39.55
N THR A 207 -0.82 6.49 39.73
CA THR A 207 0.30 6.33 40.64
C THR A 207 1.48 7.24 40.28
N ALA A 208 1.81 7.39 39.01
CA ALA A 208 2.87 8.28 38.55
C ALA A 208 2.56 9.76 38.90
N ARG A 209 1.31 10.19 38.72
CA ARG A 209 0.85 11.53 39.12
C ARG A 209 0.86 11.72 40.62
N ALA A 210 0.41 10.72 41.39
CA ALA A 210 0.44 10.75 42.87
C ALA A 210 1.86 10.87 43.44
N LYS A 211 2.87 10.35 42.72
CA LYS A 211 4.30 10.52 43.06
C LYS A 211 4.87 11.89 42.66
N GLY A 212 4.06 12.82 42.17
CA GLY A 212 4.48 14.20 41.81
C GLY A 212 5.21 14.32 40.49
N LEU A 213 5.09 13.34 39.59
CA LEU A 213 5.68 13.47 38.25
C LEU A 213 4.91 14.51 37.42
N GLY A 214 5.64 15.40 36.73
CA GLY A 214 5.05 16.38 35.82
C GLY A 214 4.36 15.69 34.65
N GLU A 215 3.31 16.32 34.09
CA GLU A 215 2.51 15.77 32.98
C GLU A 215 3.36 15.42 31.75
N ASP A 216 4.40 16.17 31.44
CA ASP A 216 5.32 15.88 30.33
C ASP A 216 5.96 14.48 30.47
N ARG A 217 6.44 14.16 31.69
CA ARG A 217 7.03 12.85 31.98
C ARG A 217 5.98 11.74 32.00
N VAL A 218 4.79 12.03 32.49
CA VAL A 218 3.68 11.09 32.48
C VAL A 218 3.29 10.75 31.06
N VAL A 219 3.09 11.75 30.21
CA VAL A 219 2.69 11.58 28.81
C VAL A 219 3.80 10.90 28.00
N VAL A 220 5.03 11.43 28.03
CA VAL A 220 6.11 10.96 27.13
C VAL A 220 6.69 9.64 27.63
N LYS A 221 7.02 9.51 28.91
CA LYS A 221 7.72 8.33 29.43
C LYS A 221 6.78 7.15 29.71
N HIS A 222 5.60 7.43 30.25
CA HIS A 222 4.67 6.38 30.69
C HIS A 222 3.51 6.17 29.71
N GLY A 223 2.98 7.24 29.11
CA GLY A 223 1.90 7.17 28.14
C GLY A 223 2.36 6.70 26.75
N LEU A 224 3.29 7.44 26.14
CA LEU A 224 3.72 7.19 24.76
C LEU A 224 4.29 5.78 24.56
N ARG A 225 5.16 5.33 25.47
CA ARG A 225 5.78 4.00 25.34
C ARG A 225 4.75 2.86 25.23
N ASN A 226 3.69 2.92 26.01
CA ASN A 226 2.66 1.88 25.99
C ASN A 226 1.63 2.07 24.87
N ALA A 227 1.33 3.33 24.52
CA ALA A 227 0.44 3.65 23.39
C ALA A 227 1.06 3.31 22.02
N LEU A 228 2.39 3.30 21.91
CA LEU A 228 3.07 2.94 20.68
C LEU A 228 2.81 1.50 20.24
N ILE A 229 2.57 0.56 21.15
CA ILE A 229 2.37 -0.86 20.81
C ILE A 229 1.20 -1.03 19.80
N PRO A 230 -0.03 -0.64 20.15
CA PRO A 230 -1.15 -0.73 19.20
C PRO A 230 -1.01 0.21 18.00
N VAL A 231 -0.35 1.37 18.17
CA VAL A 231 -0.13 2.34 17.09
C VAL A 231 0.79 1.77 16.01
N VAL A 232 1.90 1.11 16.37
CA VAL A 232 2.82 0.46 15.42
C VAL A 232 2.11 -0.64 14.63
N THR A 233 1.24 -1.41 15.29
CA THR A 233 0.42 -2.41 14.58
C THR A 233 -0.49 -1.75 13.54
N MET A 234 -1.16 -0.66 13.91
CA MET A 234 -2.01 0.09 12.99
C MET A 234 -1.19 0.69 11.83
N MET A 235 0.01 1.22 12.10
CA MET A 235 0.92 1.71 11.06
C MET A 235 1.21 0.67 9.98
N GLY A 236 1.48 -0.56 10.41
CA GLY A 236 1.76 -1.63 9.45
C GLY A 236 0.57 -1.98 8.56
N LEU A 237 -0.63 -2.08 9.15
CA LEU A 237 -1.86 -2.30 8.37
C LEU A 237 -2.09 -1.16 7.36
N GLN A 238 -1.86 0.08 7.78
CA GLN A 238 -2.01 1.25 6.91
C GLN A 238 -0.96 1.31 5.80
N PHE A 239 0.24 0.80 6.02
CA PHE A 239 1.26 0.75 4.98
C PHE A 239 0.85 -0.19 3.84
N GLY A 240 0.32 -1.38 4.16
CA GLY A 240 -0.24 -2.28 3.14
C GLY A 240 -1.40 -1.66 2.36
N PHE A 241 -2.25 -0.88 3.05
CA PHE A 241 -3.33 -0.14 2.41
C PHE A 241 -2.83 0.97 1.46
N LEU A 242 -1.75 1.67 1.82
CA LEU A 242 -1.17 2.73 1.00
C LEU A 242 -0.65 2.20 -0.34
N LEU A 243 -0.03 1.02 -0.36
CA LEU A 243 0.46 0.41 -1.61
C LEU A 243 -0.69 0.18 -2.61
N GLY A 244 -1.81 -0.40 -2.15
CA GLY A 244 -2.99 -0.55 -3.00
C GLY A 244 -3.69 0.77 -3.33
N GLY A 245 -3.70 1.73 -2.40
CA GLY A 245 -4.31 3.04 -2.55
C GLY A 245 -3.52 4.01 -3.44
N SER A 246 -2.25 3.73 -3.71
CA SER A 246 -1.39 4.57 -4.55
C SER A 246 -1.88 4.67 -6.01
N ILE A 247 -2.57 3.65 -6.52
CA ILE A 247 -3.05 3.56 -7.91
C ILE A 247 -3.78 4.84 -8.33
N VAL A 248 -4.78 5.24 -7.54
CA VAL A 248 -5.60 6.42 -7.86
C VAL A 248 -4.77 7.71 -7.86
N VAL A 249 -3.89 7.85 -6.87
CA VAL A 249 -3.02 9.02 -6.75
C VAL A 249 -1.99 9.08 -7.86
N GLU A 250 -1.41 7.94 -8.22
CA GLU A 250 -0.47 7.83 -9.34
C GLU A 250 -1.09 8.24 -10.68
N VAL A 251 -2.34 7.84 -10.92
CA VAL A 251 -3.09 8.27 -12.12
C VAL A 251 -3.35 9.77 -12.09
N VAL A 252 -3.85 10.33 -10.98
CA VAL A 252 -4.18 11.76 -10.86
C VAL A 252 -2.96 12.64 -11.09
N PHE A 253 -1.80 12.29 -10.50
CA PHE A 253 -0.57 13.07 -10.60
C PHE A 253 0.33 12.67 -11.78
N ASN A 254 -0.14 11.79 -12.65
CA ASN A 254 0.67 11.25 -13.74
C ASN A 254 2.02 10.69 -13.24
N TRP A 255 2.00 10.06 -12.07
CA TRP A 255 3.17 9.52 -11.40
C TRP A 255 3.66 8.25 -12.10
N PRO A 256 4.95 8.09 -12.38
CA PRO A 256 5.46 6.93 -13.10
C PRO A 256 5.61 5.70 -12.18
N GLY A 257 4.54 5.27 -11.55
CA GLY A 257 4.51 4.15 -10.62
C GLY A 257 3.85 2.89 -11.15
N MET A 258 3.84 1.84 -10.30
CA MET A 258 3.26 0.52 -10.63
C MET A 258 1.74 0.56 -10.76
N GLY A 259 1.06 1.38 -9.94
CA GLY A 259 -0.39 1.50 -9.97
C GLY A 259 -0.87 2.10 -11.30
N ARG A 260 -0.18 3.11 -11.80
CA ARG A 260 -0.44 3.65 -13.12
C ARG A 260 -0.16 2.63 -14.22
N LEU A 261 0.97 1.90 -14.13
CA LEU A 261 1.27 0.83 -15.08
C LEU A 261 0.14 -0.21 -15.13
N LEU A 262 -0.46 -0.53 -13.98
CA LEU A 262 -1.58 -1.46 -13.93
C LEU A 262 -2.79 -0.92 -14.68
N ILE A 263 -3.17 0.35 -14.49
CA ILE A 263 -4.30 0.95 -15.22
C ILE A 263 -4.02 0.99 -16.72
N ASP A 264 -2.84 1.47 -17.12
CA ASP A 264 -2.42 1.50 -18.53
C ASP A 264 -2.48 0.08 -19.15
N ALA A 265 -2.04 -0.95 -18.41
CA ALA A 265 -2.08 -2.34 -18.86
C ALA A 265 -3.52 -2.89 -18.98
N VAL A 266 -4.42 -2.51 -18.06
CA VAL A 266 -5.85 -2.89 -18.12
C VAL A 266 -6.52 -2.28 -19.34
N ASP A 267 -6.32 -0.99 -19.57
CA ASP A 267 -6.90 -0.27 -20.73
C ASP A 267 -6.43 -0.87 -22.06
N MET A 268 -5.19 -1.35 -22.10
CA MET A 268 -4.55 -1.94 -23.27
C MET A 268 -4.67 -3.45 -23.36
N ARG A 269 -5.28 -4.09 -22.38
CA ARG A 269 -5.41 -5.56 -22.26
C ARG A 269 -4.06 -6.28 -22.30
N ASP A 270 -3.04 -5.70 -21.67
CA ASP A 270 -1.71 -6.30 -21.56
C ASP A 270 -1.69 -7.32 -20.39
N TYR A 271 -2.20 -8.52 -20.68
CA TYR A 271 -2.41 -9.55 -19.66
C TYR A 271 -1.15 -9.96 -18.87
N PRO A 272 0.04 -10.15 -19.49
CA PRO A 272 1.24 -10.47 -18.74
C PRO A 272 1.59 -9.40 -17.70
N VAL A 273 1.46 -8.12 -18.06
CA VAL A 273 1.71 -7.00 -17.14
C VAL A 273 0.67 -6.95 -16.01
N ILE A 274 -0.62 -7.14 -16.33
CA ILE A 274 -1.70 -7.17 -15.34
C ILE A 274 -1.45 -8.29 -14.33
N GLN A 275 -1.18 -9.52 -14.81
CA GLN A 275 -0.94 -10.67 -13.94
C GLN A 275 0.25 -10.45 -13.01
N ALA A 276 1.36 -9.98 -13.54
CA ALA A 276 2.56 -9.72 -12.78
C ALA A 276 2.34 -8.66 -11.70
N LEU A 277 1.67 -7.55 -12.03
CA LEU A 277 1.40 -6.47 -11.08
C LEU A 277 0.42 -6.88 -9.99
N VAL A 278 -0.66 -7.59 -10.32
CA VAL A 278 -1.62 -8.06 -9.30
C VAL A 278 -0.97 -9.07 -8.36
N LEU A 279 -0.12 -9.97 -8.87
CA LEU A 279 0.66 -10.87 -8.03
C LEU A 279 1.64 -10.11 -7.14
N LEU A 280 2.35 -9.12 -7.70
CA LEU A 280 3.32 -8.33 -6.95
C LEU A 280 2.66 -7.53 -5.84
N PHE A 281 1.56 -6.80 -6.10
CA PHE A 281 0.80 -6.09 -5.07
C PHE A 281 0.29 -7.04 -3.98
N SER A 282 -0.16 -8.24 -4.35
CA SER A 282 -0.59 -9.25 -3.38
C SER A 282 0.58 -9.75 -2.53
N LEU A 283 1.74 -10.00 -3.14
CA LEU A 283 2.96 -10.40 -2.45
C LEU A 283 3.45 -9.31 -1.50
N GLU A 284 3.49 -8.06 -1.96
CA GLU A 284 3.86 -6.90 -1.12
C GLU A 284 2.94 -6.78 0.10
N PHE A 285 1.62 -6.86 -0.10
CA PHE A 285 0.66 -6.84 1.00
C PHE A 285 0.91 -7.95 2.01
N ILE A 286 1.16 -9.17 1.54
CA ILE A 286 1.45 -10.34 2.37
C ILE A 286 2.77 -10.14 3.15
N LEU A 287 3.83 -9.66 2.48
CA LEU A 287 5.13 -9.41 3.10
C LEU A 287 5.05 -8.32 4.17
N ILE A 288 4.31 -7.24 3.91
CA ILE A 288 4.11 -6.18 4.89
C ILE A 288 3.37 -6.69 6.10
N ASN A 289 2.28 -7.45 5.93
CA ASN A 289 1.58 -8.05 7.05
C ASN A 289 2.49 -8.98 7.86
N LEU A 290 3.34 -9.77 7.21
CA LEU A 290 4.32 -10.60 7.90
C LEU A 290 5.32 -9.77 8.70
N ILE A 291 5.85 -8.68 8.13
CA ILE A 291 6.76 -7.76 8.83
C ILE A 291 6.06 -7.17 10.07
N VAL A 292 4.80 -6.75 9.92
CA VAL A 292 3.99 -6.22 11.02
C VAL A 292 3.77 -7.26 12.12
N ASP A 293 3.44 -8.49 11.76
CA ASP A 293 3.26 -9.59 12.71
C ASP A 293 4.57 -9.87 13.48
N VAL A 294 5.72 -9.84 12.79
CA VAL A 294 7.04 -10.01 13.41
C VAL A 294 7.37 -8.85 14.34
N LEU A 295 7.15 -7.61 13.91
CA LEU A 295 7.33 -6.41 14.73
C LEU A 295 6.43 -6.44 15.97
N TYR A 296 5.17 -6.83 15.81
CA TYR A 296 4.25 -6.98 16.93
C TYR A 296 4.74 -8.03 17.93
N GLY A 297 5.21 -9.19 17.46
CA GLY A 297 5.80 -10.23 18.32
C GLY A 297 7.11 -9.81 19.01
N LEU A 298 7.85 -8.83 18.44
CA LEU A 298 9.05 -8.25 19.08
C LEU A 298 8.67 -7.23 20.16
N ILE A 299 7.66 -6.40 19.92
CA ILE A 299 7.24 -5.33 20.82
C ILE A 299 6.41 -5.87 21.99
N ASN A 300 5.58 -6.89 21.76
CA ASN A 300 4.73 -7.50 22.78
C ASN A 300 5.22 -8.92 23.15
N PRO A 301 6.02 -9.06 24.24
CA PRO A 301 6.59 -10.35 24.61
C PRO A 301 5.54 -11.39 25.08
N THR A 302 4.32 -10.98 25.43
CA THR A 302 3.27 -11.89 25.90
C THR A 302 2.77 -12.87 24.83
N ILE A 303 2.99 -12.57 23.54
CA ILE A 303 2.58 -13.42 22.40
C ILE A 303 3.56 -14.56 22.14
N ARG A 304 4.79 -14.48 22.69
CA ARG A 304 5.81 -15.50 22.47
C ARG A 304 5.50 -16.86 23.12
N TYR A 305 4.50 -16.94 23.97
CA TYR A 305 4.20 -18.12 24.80
C TYR A 305 2.89 -18.85 24.44
N ARG A 306 2.28 -18.53 23.29
CA ARG A 306 1.10 -19.28 22.78
C ARG A 306 1.34 -19.96 21.45
#